data_04a897be4865e4a36a665bdc32e16bcb
#
_entry.id   04a897be4865e4a36a665bdc32e16bcb
#
_cell.length_a   1.000
_cell.length_b   1.000
_cell.length_c   1.000
_cell.angle_alpha   90.00
_cell.angle_beta   90.00
_cell.angle_gamma   90.00
#
_symmetry.space_group_name_H-M   'P 1'
#
loop_
_entity.id
_entity.type
_entity.pdbx_description
1 polymer ?
#
loop_
_entity_poly.entity_id
_entity_poly.type
_entity_poly.pdbx_seq_one_letter_code
_entity_poly.pdbx_strand_id
1 'polypeptide(L)'
;MKDILDTLEERRAGARLGGGEKRIAAQHARGKLTARERIGLLLDKGSFEEFDMFVEHRSTEFGMEKTKVPGDGVVTGWGTVNGRKTFVFAKDFTVFGGSLSETHALKITKLQDMAMKARAPIIGLYDAGGARIQEGVAALAGYSYVFRRNVIASGVIPQISVIMGPCAGGDVYSPAMTDFIFMVKNTSYMFVTGPDVVKTVTNEVVTAEELGGASVHATRSSIRTPSRSSTCSSSTATRISTPTRRSSPATAW
;
A
#
# COMPACT_ATOMS: atom_id res chain seq x y z
N MET A 1 33.62 6.02 -18.08
CA MET A 1 32.83 6.66 -16.98
C MET A 1 31.47 7.19 -17.50
N LYS A 2 31.48 7.98 -18.59
CA LYS A 2 30.23 8.53 -19.19
C LYS A 2 29.29 7.39 -19.60
N ASP A 3 29.76 6.39 -20.32
CA ASP A 3 28.93 5.25 -20.78
C ASP A 3 28.28 4.46 -19.65
N ILE A 4 28.92 4.37 -18.47
CA ILE A 4 28.35 3.70 -17.27
C ILE A 4 27.21 4.52 -16.69
N LEU A 5 27.37 5.84 -16.65
CA LEU A 5 26.33 6.74 -16.17
C LEU A 5 25.12 6.75 -17.12
N ASP A 6 25.37 6.78 -18.43
CA ASP A 6 24.33 6.73 -19.45
C ASP A 6 23.54 5.39 -19.34
N THR A 7 24.22 4.26 -19.20
CA THR A 7 23.59 2.95 -18.96
C THR A 7 22.78 2.91 -17.66
N LEU A 8 23.27 3.58 -16.60
CA LEU A 8 22.52 3.66 -15.33
C LEU A 8 21.24 4.45 -15.50
N GLU A 9 21.29 5.58 -16.19
CA GLU A 9 20.08 6.41 -16.41
C GLU A 9 19.07 5.70 -17.33
N GLU A 10 19.51 4.97 -18.34
CA GLU A 10 18.65 4.11 -19.16
C GLU A 10 17.93 3.05 -18.31
N ARG A 11 18.66 2.36 -17.43
CA ARG A 11 18.05 1.38 -16.49
C ARG A 11 17.08 2.04 -15.51
N ARG A 12 17.40 3.22 -15.00
CA ARG A 12 16.50 4.00 -14.14
C ARG A 12 15.24 4.41 -14.88
N ALA A 13 15.37 4.88 -16.12
CA ALA A 13 14.24 5.23 -16.96
C ALA A 13 13.32 4.02 -17.20
N GLY A 14 13.89 2.87 -17.55
CA GLY A 14 13.16 1.61 -17.69
C GLY A 14 12.42 1.19 -16.40
N ALA A 15 13.11 1.27 -15.24
CA ALA A 15 12.49 0.93 -13.95
C ALA A 15 11.35 1.90 -13.56
N ARG A 16 11.44 3.17 -13.97
CA ARG A 16 10.36 4.15 -13.73
C ARG A 16 9.09 3.87 -14.52
N LEU A 17 9.18 3.18 -15.66
CA LEU A 17 8.02 2.80 -16.46
C LEU A 17 7.15 1.70 -15.81
N GLY A 18 7.67 0.98 -14.81
CA GLY A 18 6.89 -0.05 -14.11
C GLY A 18 6.27 -1.05 -15.07
N GLY A 19 4.92 -1.09 -15.17
CA GLY A 19 4.20 -1.97 -16.07
C GLY A 19 4.20 -1.57 -17.54
N GLY A 20 4.88 -0.46 -17.91
CA GLY A 20 4.99 0.07 -19.26
C GLY A 20 3.88 1.08 -19.64
N GLU A 21 4.14 1.85 -20.69
CA GLU A 21 3.30 2.98 -21.12
C GLU A 21 1.83 2.61 -21.33
N LYS A 22 1.55 1.45 -21.94
CA LYS A 22 0.17 1.00 -22.18
C LYS A 22 -0.62 0.84 -20.88
N ARG A 23 -0.01 0.28 -19.83
CA ARG A 23 -0.66 0.09 -18.53
C ARG A 23 -0.78 1.39 -17.75
N ILE A 24 0.21 2.28 -17.87
CA ILE A 24 0.16 3.65 -17.33
C ILE A 24 -1.00 4.42 -17.97
N ALA A 25 -1.11 4.42 -19.29
CA ALA A 25 -2.22 5.06 -20.00
C ALA A 25 -3.59 4.50 -19.59
N ALA A 26 -3.70 3.17 -19.39
CA ALA A 26 -4.92 2.55 -18.89
C ALA A 26 -5.26 2.95 -17.44
N GLN A 27 -4.26 3.22 -16.61
CA GLN A 27 -4.45 3.73 -15.24
C GLN A 27 -4.96 5.17 -15.28
N HIS A 28 -4.35 6.03 -16.10
CA HIS A 28 -4.78 7.43 -16.31
C HIS A 28 -6.18 7.52 -16.91
N ALA A 29 -6.53 6.67 -17.86
CA ALA A 29 -7.88 6.62 -18.45
C ALA A 29 -8.97 6.32 -17.41
N ARG A 30 -8.63 5.70 -16.29
CA ARG A 30 -9.52 5.48 -15.13
C ARG A 30 -9.51 6.64 -14.13
N GLY A 31 -8.84 7.75 -14.45
CA GLY A 31 -8.67 8.89 -13.54
C GLY A 31 -7.72 8.63 -12.36
N LYS A 32 -6.87 7.60 -12.44
CA LYS A 32 -5.95 7.20 -11.38
C LYS A 32 -4.51 7.54 -11.74
N LEU A 33 -3.75 8.01 -10.76
CA LEU A 33 -2.32 8.24 -10.88
C LEU A 33 -1.51 6.96 -10.67
N THR A 34 -0.30 6.92 -11.21
CA THR A 34 0.69 5.87 -10.94
C THR A 34 1.25 5.99 -9.52
N ALA A 35 1.93 4.95 -9.04
CA ALA A 35 2.56 4.94 -7.73
C ALA A 35 3.56 6.10 -7.55
N ARG A 36 4.41 6.36 -8.54
CA ARG A 36 5.41 7.45 -8.49
C ARG A 36 4.79 8.85 -8.51
N GLU A 37 3.74 9.05 -9.31
CA GLU A 37 3.01 10.33 -9.33
C GLU A 37 2.37 10.62 -7.98
N ARG A 38 1.78 9.62 -7.34
CA ARG A 38 1.20 9.74 -5.98
C ARG A 38 2.26 10.13 -4.94
N ILE A 39 3.43 9.49 -4.99
CA ILE A 39 4.56 9.84 -4.11
C ILE A 39 5.02 11.27 -4.37
N GLY A 40 5.14 11.69 -5.64
CA GLY A 40 5.54 13.04 -6.01
C GLY A 40 4.57 14.13 -5.57
N LEU A 41 3.27 13.80 -5.42
CA LEU A 41 2.25 14.71 -4.86
C LEU A 41 2.25 14.74 -3.32
N LEU A 42 2.66 13.64 -2.68
CA LEU A 42 2.67 13.51 -1.23
C LEU A 42 3.87 14.19 -0.59
N LEU A 43 5.05 14.05 -1.21
CA LEU A 43 6.31 14.50 -0.66
C LEU A 43 6.69 15.89 -1.15
N ASP A 44 7.50 16.58 -0.37
CA ASP A 44 8.09 17.86 -0.76
C ASP A 44 8.91 17.69 -2.04
N LYS A 45 8.83 18.66 -2.95
CA LYS A 45 9.45 18.57 -4.27
C LYS A 45 10.95 18.32 -4.17
N GLY A 46 11.42 17.25 -4.84
CA GLY A 46 12.83 16.89 -4.90
C GLY A 46 13.39 16.18 -3.65
N SER A 47 12.55 15.87 -2.66
CA SER A 47 12.98 15.21 -1.43
C SER A 47 12.98 13.67 -1.51
N PHE A 48 12.40 13.09 -2.56
CA PHE A 48 12.22 11.64 -2.65
C PHE A 48 13.50 10.89 -3.00
N GLU A 49 13.90 9.99 -2.11
CA GLU A 49 15.00 9.04 -2.30
C GLU A 49 14.45 7.61 -2.39
N GLU A 50 14.46 7.06 -3.61
CA GLU A 50 13.91 5.72 -3.89
C GLU A 50 14.92 4.62 -3.53
N PHE A 51 14.45 3.54 -2.88
CA PHE A 51 15.23 2.35 -2.56
C PHE A 51 14.81 1.16 -3.42
N ASP A 52 15.79 0.29 -3.71
CA ASP A 52 15.58 -1.01 -4.33
C ASP A 52 14.82 -0.94 -5.67
N MET A 53 15.09 0.11 -6.46
CA MET A 53 14.45 0.36 -7.75
C MET A 53 14.64 -0.79 -8.76
N PHE A 54 15.75 -1.51 -8.69
CA PHE A 54 16.13 -2.55 -9.65
C PHE A 54 15.83 -3.98 -9.17
N VAL A 55 15.27 -4.12 -7.98
CA VAL A 55 14.94 -5.44 -7.43
C VAL A 55 13.78 -6.05 -8.20
N GLU A 56 13.90 -7.33 -8.53
CA GLU A 56 12.91 -8.10 -9.28
C GLU A 56 12.45 -9.33 -8.47
N HIS A 57 11.28 -9.87 -8.78
CA HIS A 57 10.81 -11.13 -8.17
C HIS A 57 11.73 -12.31 -8.52
N ARG A 58 11.69 -13.35 -7.68
CA ARG A 58 12.52 -14.55 -7.82
C ARG A 58 11.76 -15.74 -8.41
N SER A 59 10.47 -15.59 -8.66
CA SER A 59 9.63 -16.68 -9.17
C SER A 59 10.09 -17.13 -10.55
N THR A 60 10.14 -18.45 -10.74
CA THR A 60 10.45 -19.12 -12.00
C THR A 60 9.27 -19.91 -12.55
N GLU A 61 8.23 -20.08 -11.74
CA GLU A 61 7.05 -20.86 -12.12
C GLU A 61 6.05 -20.03 -12.95
N PHE A 62 5.17 -20.70 -13.65
CA PHE A 62 4.12 -20.09 -14.49
C PHE A 62 4.62 -19.07 -15.52
N GLY A 63 5.88 -19.23 -16.01
CA GLY A 63 6.47 -18.33 -16.99
C GLY A 63 6.91 -16.97 -16.42
N MET A 64 6.95 -16.84 -15.10
CA MET A 64 7.34 -15.60 -14.41
C MET A 64 8.79 -15.20 -14.69
N GLU A 65 9.67 -16.16 -14.95
CA GLU A 65 11.07 -15.89 -15.30
C GLU A 65 11.24 -14.97 -16.53
N LYS A 66 10.25 -14.94 -17.42
CA LYS A 66 10.24 -14.12 -18.65
C LYS A 66 9.58 -12.75 -18.46
N THR A 67 8.94 -12.51 -17.31
CA THR A 67 8.12 -11.31 -17.07
C THR A 67 8.63 -10.50 -15.89
N LYS A 68 9.93 -10.41 -15.73
CA LYS A 68 10.56 -9.63 -14.67
C LYS A 68 10.39 -8.13 -14.90
N VAL A 69 9.98 -7.43 -13.86
CA VAL A 69 9.80 -5.99 -13.87
C VAL A 69 10.57 -5.37 -12.71
N PRO A 70 11.51 -4.43 -12.97
CA PRO A 70 12.25 -3.74 -11.93
C PRO A 70 11.33 -3.03 -10.94
N GLY A 71 11.67 -3.11 -9.65
CA GLY A 71 10.85 -2.57 -8.56
C GLY A 71 9.75 -3.47 -8.08
N ASP A 72 9.43 -4.54 -8.80
CA ASP A 72 8.47 -5.62 -8.45
C ASP A 72 7.11 -5.12 -7.92
N GLY A 73 6.57 -4.08 -8.55
CA GLY A 73 5.22 -3.57 -8.25
C GLY A 73 5.09 -2.78 -6.96
N VAL A 74 6.19 -2.35 -6.34
CA VAL A 74 6.17 -1.41 -5.24
C VAL A 74 7.33 -0.42 -5.31
N VAL A 75 7.00 0.86 -5.18
CA VAL A 75 7.97 1.96 -5.04
C VAL A 75 8.16 2.22 -3.56
N THR A 76 9.40 2.15 -3.08
CA THR A 76 9.74 2.33 -1.66
C THR A 76 10.83 3.37 -1.51
N GLY A 77 10.73 4.23 -0.51
CA GLY A 77 11.74 5.26 -0.26
C GLY A 77 11.37 6.14 0.93
N TRP A 78 12.10 7.22 1.07
CA TRP A 78 11.80 8.27 2.04
C TRP A 78 11.88 9.64 1.41
N GLY A 79 11.26 10.61 2.04
CA GLY A 79 11.33 12.02 1.67
C GLY A 79 10.85 12.87 2.84
N THR A 80 10.45 14.08 2.55
CA THR A 80 9.88 14.97 3.56
C THR A 80 8.44 15.32 3.21
N VAL A 81 7.63 15.54 4.23
CA VAL A 81 6.29 16.12 4.16
C VAL A 81 6.27 17.34 5.06
N ASN A 82 6.17 18.54 4.48
CA ASN A 82 6.32 19.81 5.20
C ASN A 82 7.63 19.83 6.05
N GLY A 83 8.74 19.41 5.46
CA GLY A 83 10.07 19.35 6.09
C GLY A 83 10.27 18.19 7.07
N ARG A 84 9.27 17.36 7.36
CA ARG A 84 9.37 16.21 8.27
C ARG A 84 9.72 14.94 7.52
N LYS A 85 10.78 14.24 7.96
CA LYS A 85 11.19 12.96 7.39
C LYS A 85 10.04 11.94 7.49
N THR A 86 9.72 11.32 6.37
CA THR A 86 8.62 10.34 6.25
C THR A 86 9.06 9.22 5.32
N PHE A 87 8.84 7.99 5.73
CA PHE A 87 9.03 6.81 4.88
C PHE A 87 7.74 6.52 4.13
N VAL A 88 7.85 6.14 2.86
CA VAL A 88 6.69 5.91 2.00
C VAL A 88 6.89 4.68 1.13
N PHE A 89 5.83 3.89 0.99
CA PHE A 89 5.72 2.91 -0.08
C PHE A 89 4.42 3.10 -0.84
N ALA A 90 4.47 2.85 -2.14
CA ALA A 90 3.29 2.91 -3.00
C ALA A 90 3.23 1.66 -3.87
N LYS A 91 2.14 0.93 -3.80
CA LYS A 91 1.88 -0.23 -4.65
C LYS A 91 1.53 0.22 -6.06
N ASP A 92 2.20 -0.35 -7.04
CA ASP A 92 2.04 -0.01 -8.44
C ASP A 92 1.09 -0.99 -9.14
N PHE A 93 -0.15 -0.57 -9.32
CA PHE A 93 -1.16 -1.37 -9.98
C PHE A 93 -0.81 -1.74 -11.44
N THR A 94 0.08 -0.98 -12.07
CA THR A 94 0.52 -1.27 -13.45
C THR A 94 1.37 -2.54 -13.55
N VAL A 95 1.97 -2.98 -12.43
CA VAL A 95 2.82 -4.17 -12.34
C VAL A 95 2.06 -5.27 -11.59
N PHE A 96 1.63 -6.30 -12.29
CA PHE A 96 0.87 -7.44 -11.76
C PHE A 96 -0.32 -7.05 -10.86
N GLY A 97 -0.99 -5.93 -11.17
CA GLY A 97 -2.09 -5.42 -10.36
C GLY A 97 -1.68 -5.00 -8.94
N GLY A 98 -0.43 -4.60 -8.74
CA GLY A 98 0.12 -4.23 -7.43
C GLY A 98 0.23 -5.39 -6.44
N SER A 99 0.06 -6.64 -6.90
CA SER A 99 0.03 -7.82 -6.03
C SER A 99 1.37 -8.05 -5.32
N LEU A 100 1.28 -8.47 -4.07
CA LEU A 100 2.44 -8.68 -3.21
C LEU A 100 3.11 -10.03 -3.52
N SER A 101 4.39 -9.96 -3.90
CA SER A 101 5.34 -11.08 -3.98
C SER A 101 6.18 -11.16 -2.71
N GLU A 102 7.00 -12.19 -2.57
CA GLU A 102 8.02 -12.25 -1.52
C GLU A 102 8.95 -11.04 -1.58
N THR A 103 9.48 -10.72 -2.77
CA THR A 103 10.42 -9.61 -2.97
C THR A 103 9.79 -8.24 -2.72
N HIS A 104 8.55 -8.04 -3.18
CA HIS A 104 7.73 -6.87 -2.88
C HIS A 104 7.59 -6.68 -1.36
N ALA A 105 7.28 -7.75 -0.62
CA ALA A 105 7.18 -7.72 0.84
C ALA A 105 8.52 -7.38 1.50
N LEU A 106 9.64 -7.94 1.03
CA LEU A 106 10.97 -7.65 1.57
C LEU A 106 11.35 -6.17 1.41
N LYS A 107 10.96 -5.52 0.33
CA LYS A 107 11.14 -4.07 0.15
C LYS A 107 10.35 -3.27 1.20
N ILE A 108 9.08 -3.62 1.42
CA ILE A 108 8.24 -2.96 2.43
C ILE A 108 8.81 -3.19 3.83
N THR A 109 9.22 -4.41 4.16
CA THR A 109 9.74 -4.75 5.49
C THR A 109 11.07 -4.05 5.79
N LYS A 110 11.96 -3.94 4.80
CA LYS A 110 13.18 -3.12 4.90
C LYS A 110 12.84 -1.67 5.22
N LEU A 111 11.85 -1.11 4.54
CA LEU A 111 11.40 0.26 4.77
C LEU A 111 10.82 0.45 6.17
N GLN A 112 9.99 -0.50 6.66
CA GLN A 112 9.43 -0.50 8.01
C GLN A 112 10.54 -0.53 9.07
N ASP A 113 11.57 -1.38 8.89
CA ASP A 113 12.72 -1.46 9.79
C ASP A 113 13.52 -0.14 9.82
N MET A 114 13.68 0.51 8.67
CA MET A 114 14.34 1.82 8.58
C MET A 114 13.53 2.92 9.26
N ALA A 115 12.20 2.94 9.05
CA ALA A 115 11.31 3.90 9.69
C ALA A 115 11.35 3.78 11.23
N MET A 116 11.32 2.56 11.75
CA MET A 116 11.43 2.29 13.18
C MET A 116 12.79 2.76 13.75
N LYS A 117 13.90 2.49 13.05
CA LYS A 117 15.24 2.97 13.46
C LYS A 117 15.33 4.49 13.47
N ALA A 118 14.72 5.13 12.45
CA ALA A 118 14.73 6.59 12.32
C ALA A 118 13.69 7.29 13.22
N ARG A 119 12.81 6.54 13.89
CA ARG A 119 11.66 7.08 14.66
C ARG A 119 10.80 8.02 13.83
N ALA A 120 10.59 7.70 12.58
CA ALA A 120 9.85 8.53 11.61
C ALA A 120 8.55 7.84 11.14
N PRO A 121 7.53 8.62 10.76
CA PRO A 121 6.28 8.06 10.24
C PRO A 121 6.50 7.21 8.99
N ILE A 122 5.62 6.21 8.81
CA ILE A 122 5.52 5.44 7.57
C ILE A 122 4.14 5.60 6.95
N ILE A 123 4.09 5.87 5.64
CA ILE A 123 2.86 6.02 4.86
C ILE A 123 2.82 4.96 3.78
N GLY A 124 1.77 4.15 3.76
CA GLY A 124 1.49 3.19 2.69
C GLY A 124 0.39 3.68 1.76
N LEU A 125 0.67 3.72 0.44
CA LEU A 125 -0.30 4.01 -0.59
C LEU A 125 -0.71 2.69 -1.25
N TYR A 126 -1.97 2.29 -1.06
CA TYR A 126 -2.48 0.97 -1.46
C TYR A 126 -3.33 1.07 -2.73
N ASP A 127 -3.00 0.26 -3.72
CA ASP A 127 -3.75 0.03 -4.95
C ASP A 127 -3.36 -1.35 -5.47
N ALA A 128 -3.97 -2.42 -4.93
CA ALA A 128 -3.51 -3.77 -5.17
C ALA A 128 -4.59 -4.84 -5.03
N GLY A 129 -4.43 -5.91 -5.80
CA GLY A 129 -5.35 -7.06 -5.81
C GLY A 129 -5.06 -8.14 -4.78
N GLY A 130 -4.12 -7.95 -3.84
CA GLY A 130 -3.80 -8.97 -2.83
C GLY A 130 -2.49 -9.72 -3.08
N ALA A 131 -2.42 -11.00 -2.71
CA ALA A 131 -1.25 -11.85 -2.91
C ALA A 131 -1.01 -12.16 -4.40
N ARG A 132 0.26 -12.24 -4.80
CA ARG A 132 0.64 -12.74 -6.12
C ARG A 132 0.48 -14.27 -6.15
N ILE A 133 -0.61 -14.73 -6.74
CA ILE A 133 -1.01 -16.15 -6.72
C ILE A 133 0.07 -17.06 -7.32
N GLN A 134 0.79 -16.59 -8.34
CA GLN A 134 1.86 -17.34 -9.01
C GLN A 134 3.02 -17.70 -8.08
N GLU A 135 3.21 -16.97 -6.99
CA GLU A 135 4.26 -17.25 -5.99
C GLU A 135 3.76 -18.08 -4.80
N GLY A 136 2.46 -18.38 -4.74
CA GLY A 136 1.89 -19.27 -3.75
C GLY A 136 2.27 -18.92 -2.31
N VAL A 137 2.86 -19.88 -1.60
CA VAL A 137 3.21 -19.76 -0.17
C VAL A 137 4.24 -18.67 0.09
N ALA A 138 5.15 -18.37 -0.84
CA ALA A 138 6.16 -17.33 -0.66
C ALA A 138 5.53 -15.94 -0.56
N ALA A 139 4.50 -15.65 -1.38
CA ALA A 139 3.74 -14.41 -1.26
C ALA A 139 3.00 -14.30 0.08
N LEU A 140 2.41 -15.40 0.57
CA LEU A 140 1.75 -15.44 1.89
C LEU A 140 2.74 -15.23 3.04
N ALA A 141 3.92 -15.85 2.97
CA ALA A 141 4.99 -15.60 3.93
C ALA A 141 5.41 -14.12 3.94
N GLY A 142 5.46 -13.48 2.76
CA GLY A 142 5.71 -12.05 2.63
C GLY A 142 4.75 -11.18 3.45
N TYR A 143 3.46 -11.50 3.42
CA TYR A 143 2.47 -10.81 4.26
C TYR A 143 2.77 -10.96 5.75
N SER A 144 3.15 -12.14 6.22
CA SER A 144 3.45 -12.36 7.64
C SER A 144 4.61 -11.47 8.11
N TYR A 145 5.61 -11.24 7.27
CA TYR A 145 6.74 -10.35 7.57
C TYR A 145 6.31 -8.89 7.72
N VAL A 146 5.41 -8.42 6.84
CA VAL A 146 4.83 -7.08 6.91
C VAL A 146 3.98 -6.92 8.16
N PHE A 147 3.07 -7.88 8.44
CA PHE A 147 2.17 -7.84 9.60
C PHE A 147 2.92 -7.83 10.92
N ARG A 148 3.95 -8.68 11.05
CA ARG A 148 4.82 -8.67 12.24
C ARG A 148 5.38 -7.28 12.51
N ARG A 149 5.82 -6.56 11.48
CA ARG A 149 6.38 -5.21 11.63
C ARG A 149 5.32 -4.17 11.93
N ASN A 150 4.12 -4.28 11.37
CA ASN A 150 3.01 -3.41 11.76
C ASN A 150 2.74 -3.52 13.26
N VAL A 151 2.72 -4.75 13.80
CA VAL A 151 2.50 -4.98 15.25
C VAL A 151 3.63 -4.40 16.09
N ILE A 152 4.90 -4.65 15.71
CA ILE A 152 6.07 -4.14 16.46
C ILE A 152 6.15 -2.61 16.41
N ALA A 153 5.76 -1.99 15.29
CA ALA A 153 5.78 -0.54 15.09
C ALA A 153 4.62 0.18 15.78
N SER A 154 3.58 -0.56 16.19
CA SER A 154 2.40 0.02 16.86
C SER A 154 2.77 0.70 18.18
N GLY A 155 2.41 1.99 18.31
CA GLY A 155 2.78 2.82 19.44
C GLY A 155 4.25 3.29 19.45
N VAL A 156 5.06 2.91 18.45
CA VAL A 156 6.47 3.31 18.32
C VAL A 156 6.65 4.41 17.29
N ILE A 157 6.03 4.26 16.11
CA ILE A 157 6.01 5.25 15.05
C ILE A 157 4.60 5.37 14.47
N PRO A 158 4.20 6.53 13.95
CA PRO A 158 2.93 6.68 13.24
C PRO A 158 2.91 5.84 11.96
N GLN A 159 1.89 5.02 11.81
CA GLN A 159 1.62 4.19 10.63
C GLN A 159 0.34 4.68 9.94
N ILE A 160 0.45 5.10 8.70
CA ILE A 160 -0.66 5.69 7.95
C ILE A 160 -0.89 4.88 6.68
N SER A 161 -2.13 4.48 6.45
CA SER A 161 -2.54 3.78 5.23
C SER A 161 -3.51 4.63 4.42
N VAL A 162 -3.22 4.79 3.13
CA VAL A 162 -4.08 5.50 2.18
C VAL A 162 -4.51 4.54 1.08
N ILE A 163 -5.77 4.18 1.08
CA ILE A 163 -6.35 3.24 0.12
C ILE A 163 -6.85 4.03 -1.08
N MET A 164 -6.22 3.85 -2.23
CA MET A 164 -6.45 4.63 -3.45
C MET A 164 -6.98 3.79 -4.62
N GLY A 165 -7.24 2.53 -4.35
CA GLY A 165 -7.79 1.57 -5.31
C GLY A 165 -8.23 0.30 -4.61
N PRO A 166 -8.27 -0.85 -5.28
CA PRO A 166 -8.50 -2.14 -4.65
C PRO A 166 -7.50 -2.39 -3.53
N CYS A 167 -7.99 -2.94 -2.42
CA CYS A 167 -7.20 -3.45 -1.31
C CYS A 167 -7.92 -4.71 -0.81
N ALA A 168 -7.53 -5.87 -1.34
CA ALA A 168 -8.28 -7.12 -1.18
C ALA A 168 -7.41 -8.26 -0.64
N GLY A 169 -8.07 -9.24 -0.02
CA GLY A 169 -7.41 -10.42 0.52
C GLY A 169 -6.39 -10.08 1.60
N GLY A 170 -5.17 -10.61 1.50
CA GLY A 170 -4.09 -10.36 2.45
C GLY A 170 -3.71 -8.89 2.61
N ASP A 171 -3.97 -8.07 1.61
CA ASP A 171 -3.66 -6.64 1.60
C ASP A 171 -4.47 -5.81 2.60
N VAL A 172 -5.64 -6.30 2.99
CA VAL A 172 -6.53 -5.60 3.95
C VAL A 172 -5.98 -5.60 5.37
N TYR A 173 -5.28 -6.67 5.76
CA TYR A 173 -4.85 -6.84 7.14
C TYR A 173 -3.79 -5.83 7.57
N SER A 174 -2.84 -5.48 6.69
CA SER A 174 -1.81 -4.49 7.02
C SER A 174 -2.41 -3.12 7.34
N PRO A 175 -3.25 -2.50 6.48
CA PRO A 175 -3.93 -1.26 6.83
C PRO A 175 -4.76 -1.34 8.11
N ALA A 176 -5.44 -2.46 8.36
CA ALA A 176 -6.24 -2.64 9.56
C ALA A 176 -5.43 -2.63 10.86
N MET A 177 -4.12 -2.86 10.79
CA MET A 177 -3.17 -2.79 11.92
C MET A 177 -2.44 -1.46 12.03
N THR A 178 -2.69 -0.50 11.12
CA THR A 178 -2.09 0.84 11.17
C THR A 178 -2.91 1.82 12.00
N ASP A 179 -2.33 2.96 12.37
CA ASP A 179 -2.98 3.92 13.27
C ASP A 179 -4.08 4.74 12.57
N PHE A 180 -3.88 5.04 11.26
CA PHE A 180 -4.82 5.83 10.48
C PHE A 180 -5.04 5.20 9.11
N ILE A 181 -6.31 5.12 8.71
CA ILE A 181 -6.73 4.67 7.38
C ILE A 181 -7.50 5.78 6.69
N PHE A 182 -7.06 6.15 5.49
CA PHE A 182 -7.77 7.05 4.60
C PHE A 182 -8.22 6.28 3.36
N MET A 183 -9.43 6.50 2.90
CA MET A 183 -9.98 5.84 1.71
C MET A 183 -10.53 6.86 0.73
N VAL A 184 -10.26 6.67 -0.56
CA VAL A 184 -10.81 7.50 -1.64
C VAL A 184 -12.19 6.99 -2.01
N LYS A 185 -13.22 7.82 -1.83
CA LYS A 185 -14.61 7.46 -2.14
C LYS A 185 -14.78 7.10 -3.62
N ASN A 186 -15.61 6.09 -3.90
CA ASN A 186 -15.97 5.58 -5.22
C ASN A 186 -14.78 5.01 -6.04
N THR A 187 -13.59 4.86 -5.45
CA THR A 187 -12.40 4.39 -6.15
C THR A 187 -11.68 3.30 -5.37
N SER A 188 -11.77 3.34 -4.04
CA SER A 188 -11.08 2.40 -3.16
C SER A 188 -12.04 1.45 -2.46
N TYR A 189 -11.57 0.22 -2.31
CA TYR A 189 -12.31 -0.85 -1.67
C TYR A 189 -11.40 -1.60 -0.70
N MET A 190 -11.92 -1.92 0.49
CA MET A 190 -11.28 -2.78 1.49
C MET A 190 -12.20 -3.95 1.83
N PHE A 191 -11.83 -5.17 1.43
CA PHE A 191 -12.56 -6.38 1.78
C PHE A 191 -11.63 -7.61 1.76
N VAL A 192 -11.91 -8.59 2.60
CA VAL A 192 -11.15 -9.85 2.66
C VAL A 192 -11.36 -10.64 1.37
N THR A 193 -12.58 -10.65 0.85
CA THR A 193 -12.94 -11.34 -0.40
C THR A 193 -13.85 -10.44 -1.24
N GLY A 194 -13.76 -10.58 -2.58
CA GLY A 194 -14.50 -9.76 -3.51
C GLY A 194 -15.95 -10.21 -3.72
N PRO A 195 -16.77 -9.38 -4.43
CA PRO A 195 -18.18 -9.64 -4.69
C PRO A 195 -18.48 -11.00 -5.33
N ASP A 196 -17.62 -11.47 -6.23
CA ASP A 196 -17.83 -12.76 -6.92
C ASP A 196 -17.76 -13.95 -5.97
N VAL A 197 -16.85 -13.91 -4.98
CA VAL A 197 -16.73 -14.95 -3.97
C VAL A 197 -17.91 -14.88 -2.99
N VAL A 198 -18.32 -13.67 -2.59
CA VAL A 198 -19.53 -13.47 -1.76
C VAL A 198 -20.75 -14.08 -2.46
N LYS A 199 -20.96 -13.76 -3.72
CA LYS A 199 -22.04 -14.34 -4.53
C LYS A 199 -22.00 -15.86 -4.60
N THR A 200 -20.82 -16.45 -4.75
CA THR A 200 -20.66 -17.90 -4.83
C THR A 200 -20.93 -18.60 -3.51
N VAL A 201 -20.56 -18.00 -2.39
CA VAL A 201 -20.64 -18.64 -1.06
C VAL A 201 -21.98 -18.35 -0.38
N THR A 202 -22.48 -17.09 -0.46
CA THR A 202 -23.66 -16.65 0.28
C THR A 202 -24.89 -16.42 -0.62
N ASN A 203 -24.73 -16.49 -1.97
CA ASN A 203 -25.73 -16.10 -2.98
C ASN A 203 -26.15 -14.61 -2.91
N GLU A 204 -25.43 -13.78 -2.20
CA GLU A 204 -25.67 -12.33 -2.14
C GLU A 204 -25.03 -11.64 -3.35
N VAL A 205 -25.79 -10.77 -4.01
CA VAL A 205 -25.27 -9.95 -5.12
C VAL A 205 -25.02 -8.55 -4.57
N VAL A 206 -23.75 -8.20 -4.44
CA VAL A 206 -23.29 -6.91 -3.91
C VAL A 206 -22.27 -6.29 -4.86
N THR A 207 -22.23 -4.98 -4.92
CA THR A 207 -21.16 -4.25 -5.62
C THR A 207 -19.92 -4.12 -4.73
N ALA A 208 -18.76 -3.81 -5.32
CA ALA A 208 -17.53 -3.57 -4.55
C ALA A 208 -17.67 -2.39 -3.58
N GLU A 209 -18.42 -1.34 -3.95
CA GLU A 209 -18.67 -0.17 -3.11
C GLU A 209 -19.57 -0.51 -1.92
N GLU A 210 -20.61 -1.32 -2.12
CA GLU A 210 -21.51 -1.79 -1.04
C GLU A 210 -20.83 -2.77 -0.10
N LEU A 211 -19.90 -3.60 -0.62
CA LEU A 211 -19.19 -4.59 0.18
C LEU A 211 -18.10 -3.96 1.04
N GLY A 212 -17.31 -3.04 0.50
CA GLY A 212 -16.15 -2.50 1.19
C GLY A 212 -15.67 -1.14 0.73
N GLY A 213 -16.57 -0.30 0.18
CA GLY A 213 -16.24 1.07 -0.20
C GLY A 213 -16.01 2.00 0.99
N ALA A 214 -15.46 3.18 0.72
CA ALA A 214 -15.14 4.17 1.74
C ALA A 214 -16.35 4.58 2.58
N SER A 215 -17.54 4.68 1.98
CA SER A 215 -18.79 5.05 2.66
C SER A 215 -19.20 4.00 3.69
N VAL A 216 -19.03 2.70 3.38
CA VAL A 216 -19.37 1.60 4.29
C VAL A 216 -18.48 1.62 5.53
N HIS A 217 -17.17 1.78 5.34
CA HIS A 217 -16.22 1.85 6.44
C HIS A 217 -16.41 3.09 7.31
N ALA A 218 -16.73 4.24 6.70
CA ALA A 218 -17.03 5.47 7.43
C ALA A 218 -18.24 5.34 8.35
N THR A 219 -19.34 4.77 7.87
CA THR A 219 -20.56 4.58 8.64
C THR A 219 -20.34 3.67 9.86
N ARG A 220 -19.57 2.59 9.68
CA ARG A 220 -19.25 1.67 10.77
C ARG A 220 -18.32 2.28 11.83
N SER A 221 -17.43 3.21 11.45
CA SER A 221 -16.53 3.88 12.39
C SER A 221 -17.24 5.00 13.17
N SER A 222 -18.25 5.66 12.60
CA SER A 222 -19.02 6.73 13.25
C SER A 222 -19.91 6.24 14.39
N ILE A 223 -20.24 4.97 14.46
CA ILE A 223 -20.99 4.36 15.57
C ILE A 223 -20.17 4.36 16.90
N ARG A 224 -18.88 4.65 16.86
CA ARG A 224 -17.96 4.57 18.02
C ARG A 224 -17.50 5.90 18.60
N THR A 225 -17.90 7.05 18.07
CA THR A 225 -17.52 8.36 18.63
C THR A 225 -18.74 9.19 18.98
N PRO A 226 -18.89 9.62 20.26
CA PRO A 226 -19.85 10.67 20.59
C PRO A 226 -19.43 11.97 19.88
N SER A 227 -20.38 12.60 19.22
CA SER A 227 -20.24 13.81 18.43
C SER A 227 -19.51 14.94 19.15
N ARG A 228 -18.42 15.44 18.59
CA ARG A 228 -18.04 16.85 18.70
C ARG A 228 -18.00 17.43 17.29
N SER A 229 -18.92 18.34 17.08
CA SER A 229 -19.03 19.15 15.88
C SER A 229 -17.79 20.01 15.69
N SER A 230 -17.13 19.86 14.52
CA SER A 230 -16.37 20.92 13.91
C SER A 230 -16.38 20.70 12.40
N THR A 231 -17.04 21.61 11.71
CA THR A 231 -17.10 21.76 10.27
C THR A 231 -15.70 21.90 9.69
N CYS A 232 -15.31 20.95 8.85
CA CYS A 232 -14.22 21.13 7.90
C CYS A 232 -14.74 20.82 6.52
N SER A 233 -14.79 21.85 5.70
CA SER A 233 -15.24 21.83 4.32
C SER A 233 -14.14 21.28 3.41
N SER A 234 -14.55 20.44 2.44
CA SER A 234 -13.90 20.12 1.16
C SER A 234 -12.54 19.41 1.18
N SER A 235 -12.57 18.13 1.38
CA SER A 235 -11.90 17.10 0.57
C SER A 235 -12.39 15.73 1.05
N THR A 236 -12.86 14.88 0.13
CA THR A 236 -13.62 13.66 0.46
C THR A 236 -12.69 12.50 0.87
N ALA A 237 -11.85 12.73 1.87
CA ALA A 237 -11.07 11.67 2.51
C ALA A 237 -11.75 11.30 3.84
N THR A 238 -12.22 10.08 3.97
CA THR A 238 -12.82 9.57 5.21
C THR A 238 -11.74 8.96 6.08
N ARG A 239 -11.56 9.50 7.29
CA ARG A 239 -10.63 8.99 8.29
C ARG A 239 -11.29 7.86 9.08
N ILE A 240 -10.67 6.70 9.07
CA ILE A 240 -11.02 5.58 9.95
C ILE A 240 -9.89 5.44 10.98
N SER A 241 -10.17 5.65 12.26
CA SER A 241 -9.19 5.43 13.33
C SER A 241 -9.32 4.02 13.91
N THR A 242 -8.23 3.29 14.01
CA THR A 242 -8.17 2.03 14.75
C THR A 242 -8.15 2.30 16.25
N PRO A 243 -8.83 1.51 17.10
CA PRO A 243 -8.81 1.71 18.54
C PRO A 243 -7.42 1.37 19.10
N THR A 244 -6.78 2.34 19.75
CA THR A 244 -5.61 2.09 20.58
C THR A 244 -5.96 1.13 21.71
N ARG A 245 -5.25 0.02 21.80
CA ARG A 245 -5.33 -0.89 22.94
C ARG A 245 -4.91 -0.13 24.21
N ARG A 246 -5.83 0.07 25.14
CA ARG A 246 -5.47 0.49 26.49
C ARG A 246 -4.56 -0.58 27.10
N SER A 247 -3.37 -0.18 27.51
CA SER A 247 -2.49 -1.00 28.33
C SER A 247 -3.19 -1.29 29.67
N SER A 248 -3.60 -2.52 29.90
CA SER A 248 -3.91 -3.00 31.22
C SER A 248 -2.61 -3.19 31.99
N PRO A 249 -2.52 -2.83 33.26
CA PRO A 249 -1.32 -3.09 34.06
C PRO A 249 -1.14 -4.60 34.22
N ALA A 250 0.05 -5.07 33.95
CA ALA A 250 0.48 -6.44 34.22
C ALA A 250 0.36 -6.69 35.71
N THR A 251 -0.59 -7.53 36.12
CA THR A 251 -0.51 -8.22 37.41
C THR A 251 0.46 -9.37 37.25
N ALA A 252 1.51 -9.35 38.06
CA ALA A 252 2.48 -10.40 38.19
C ALA A 252 1.85 -11.73 38.62
N TRP A 253 2.21 -12.80 37.96
CA TRP A 253 2.45 -14.16 38.51
C TRP A 253 3.64 -14.77 37.80
#